data_a2313b08026dd4cad9458244f5b24455
#
_entry.id   a2313b08026dd4cad9458244f5b24455
#
_cell.length_a   1.000
_cell.length_b   1.000
_cell.length_c   1.000
_cell.angle_alpha   90.00
_cell.angle_beta   90.00
_cell.angle_gamma   90.00
#
_symmetry.space_group_name_H-M   'P 1'
#
loop_
_entity.id
_entity.type
_entity.pdbx_description
1 polymer ?
#
loop_
_entity_poly.entity_id
_entity_poly.type
_entity_poly.pdbx_seq_one_letter_code
_entity_poly.pdbx_strand_id
1 'polypeptide(L)'
;MNQRAIDLVRELFEGLLARVGEGGRVEVRWEGEGVYVNLTGDFRRLPDDDGFRGDLSRWARLHLRARKVGQLPVVVDVNGRWAARRRELVAMAKGAAGQALREHRKVRLPPMAPEERRIIHLALADVPGVRTYSVGKGQGRRVVVEPTS
;
A
#
# COMPACT_ATOMS: atom_id res chain seq x y z
N MET A 1 13.64 7.79 -11.27
CA MET A 1 13.86 6.33 -11.11
C MET A 1 15.27 6.07 -10.58
N ASN A 2 15.41 5.12 -9.69
CA ASN A 2 16.72 4.73 -9.13
C ASN A 2 16.98 3.26 -9.44
N GLN A 3 17.74 2.98 -10.48
CA GLN A 3 18.02 1.62 -10.92
C GLN A 3 18.81 0.81 -9.90
N ARG A 4 19.74 1.46 -9.17
CA ARG A 4 20.50 0.79 -8.13
C ARG A 4 19.59 0.30 -7.00
N ALA A 5 18.60 1.10 -6.61
CA ALA A 5 17.64 0.68 -5.60
C ALA A 5 16.82 -0.52 -6.08
N ILE A 6 16.38 -0.52 -7.32
CA ILE A 6 15.65 -1.65 -7.91
C ILE A 6 16.50 -2.91 -7.86
N ASP A 7 17.74 -2.83 -8.27
CA ASP A 7 18.66 -3.99 -8.33
C ASP A 7 18.94 -4.53 -6.92
N LEU A 8 19.19 -3.65 -5.96
CA LEU A 8 19.46 -4.05 -4.57
C LEU A 8 18.24 -4.71 -3.92
N VAL A 9 17.05 -4.19 -4.18
CA VAL A 9 15.82 -4.78 -3.65
C VAL A 9 15.57 -6.15 -4.28
N ARG A 10 15.80 -6.28 -5.58
CA ARG A 10 15.67 -7.58 -6.27
C ARG A 10 16.62 -8.61 -5.67
N GLU A 11 17.89 -8.28 -5.54
CA GLU A 11 18.87 -9.19 -4.95
C GLU A 11 18.50 -9.59 -3.52
N LEU A 12 18.03 -8.62 -2.73
CA LEU A 12 17.67 -8.85 -1.33
C LEU A 12 16.54 -9.88 -1.23
N PHE A 13 15.48 -9.73 -2.03
CA PHE A 13 14.33 -10.62 -1.97
C PHE A 13 14.57 -11.96 -2.67
N GLU A 14 15.35 -11.99 -3.73
CA GLU A 14 15.77 -13.26 -4.32
C GLU A 14 16.59 -14.07 -3.32
N GLY A 15 17.47 -13.41 -2.58
CA GLY A 15 18.24 -14.06 -1.51
C GLY A 15 17.36 -14.55 -0.38
N LEU A 16 16.34 -13.79 -0.01
CA LEU A 16 15.38 -14.20 1.02
C LEU A 16 14.65 -15.49 0.61
N LEU A 17 14.08 -15.52 -0.59
CA LEU A 17 13.35 -16.70 -1.07
C LEU A 17 14.24 -17.93 -1.12
N ALA A 18 15.49 -17.77 -1.59
CA ALA A 18 16.44 -18.87 -1.64
C ALA A 18 16.76 -19.41 -0.25
N ARG A 19 16.97 -18.52 0.74
CA ARG A 19 17.33 -18.93 2.10
C ARG A 19 16.22 -19.61 2.86
N VAL A 20 14.98 -19.22 2.63
CA VAL A 20 13.84 -19.87 3.28
C VAL A 20 13.35 -21.10 2.52
N GLY A 21 13.99 -21.41 1.39
CA GLY A 21 13.62 -22.59 0.58
C GLY A 21 12.31 -22.42 -0.16
N GLU A 22 11.93 -21.19 -0.50
CA GLU A 22 10.73 -20.92 -1.28
C GLU A 22 11.10 -20.74 -2.75
N GLY A 23 10.29 -21.31 -3.64
CA GLY A 23 10.34 -20.96 -5.05
C GLY A 23 9.63 -19.64 -5.28
N GLY A 24 9.43 -19.30 -6.54
CA GLY A 24 8.71 -18.09 -6.90
C GLY A 24 9.58 -17.09 -7.61
N ARG A 25 9.00 -15.92 -7.87
CA ARG A 25 9.65 -14.85 -8.59
C ARG A 25 9.59 -13.54 -7.81
N VAL A 26 10.58 -12.71 -8.03
CA VAL A 26 10.65 -11.36 -7.48
C VAL A 26 10.49 -10.38 -8.65
N GLU A 27 9.43 -9.60 -8.61
CA GLU A 27 9.19 -8.54 -9.57
C GLU A 27 9.42 -7.21 -8.88
N VAL A 28 10.28 -6.38 -9.43
CA VAL A 28 10.60 -5.08 -8.84
C VAL A 28 10.43 -4.00 -9.88
N ARG A 29 9.75 -2.93 -9.52
CA ARG A 29 9.59 -1.78 -10.39
C ARG A 29 9.62 -0.47 -9.60
N TRP A 30 9.92 0.60 -10.28
CA TRP A 30 9.78 1.93 -9.73
C TRP A 30 8.33 2.36 -9.83
N GLU A 31 7.78 2.84 -8.72
CA GLU A 31 6.38 3.27 -8.67
C GLU A 31 6.27 4.54 -7.81
N GLY A 32 5.81 5.64 -8.42
CA GLY A 32 5.79 6.92 -7.74
C GLY A 32 7.20 7.39 -7.41
N GLU A 33 7.49 7.53 -6.13
CA GLU A 33 8.81 7.97 -5.64
C GLU A 33 9.61 6.87 -4.97
N GLY A 34 9.21 5.63 -5.16
CA GLY A 34 9.84 4.51 -4.47
C GLY A 34 9.84 3.23 -5.27
N VAL A 35 10.09 2.15 -4.55
CA VAL A 35 10.23 0.82 -5.12
C VAL A 35 9.03 -0.03 -4.73
N TYR A 36 8.44 -0.68 -5.69
CA TYR A 36 7.42 -1.70 -5.48
C TYR A 36 8.02 -3.07 -5.78
N VAL A 37 7.93 -3.98 -4.82
CA VAL A 37 8.41 -5.35 -4.99
C VAL A 37 7.25 -6.32 -4.74
N ASN A 38 7.04 -7.22 -5.71
CA ASN A 38 6.00 -8.23 -5.62
C ASN A 38 6.64 -9.61 -5.62
N LEU A 39 6.34 -10.39 -4.57
CA LEU A 39 6.77 -11.78 -4.47
C LEU A 39 5.65 -12.66 -5.00
N THR A 40 5.92 -13.37 -6.10
CA THR A 40 4.92 -14.17 -6.78
C THR A 40 5.26 -15.65 -6.65
N GLY A 41 4.33 -16.44 -6.15
CA GLY A 41 4.51 -17.87 -5.98
C GLY A 41 3.49 -18.49 -5.04
N ASP A 42 3.57 -19.80 -4.92
CA ASP A 42 2.77 -20.58 -3.96
C ASP A 42 3.60 -20.75 -2.69
N PHE A 43 3.59 -19.72 -1.85
CA PHE A 43 4.43 -19.68 -0.67
C PHE A 43 3.81 -20.45 0.50
N ARG A 44 4.59 -21.32 1.11
CA ARG A 44 4.19 -22.13 2.27
C ARG A 44 4.78 -21.62 3.57
N ARG A 45 5.93 -20.96 3.50
CA ARG A 45 6.71 -20.52 4.66
C ARG A 45 6.64 -19.02 4.91
N LEU A 46 6.13 -18.25 3.97
CA LEU A 46 5.98 -16.81 4.14
C LEU A 46 4.59 -16.52 4.68
N PRO A 47 4.46 -15.84 5.84
CA PRO A 47 3.17 -15.40 6.33
C PRO A 47 2.50 -14.45 5.33
N ASP A 48 1.18 -14.57 5.23
CA ASP A 48 0.39 -13.73 4.36
C ASP A 48 -0.41 -12.76 5.21
N ASP A 49 0.28 -11.82 5.82
CA ASP A 49 -0.35 -10.80 6.63
C ASP A 49 0.33 -9.44 6.47
N ASP A 50 -0.42 -8.39 6.79
CA ASP A 50 0.03 -7.01 6.61
C ASP A 50 1.21 -6.65 7.51
N GLY A 51 1.26 -7.22 8.71
CA GLY A 51 2.36 -7.00 9.64
C GLY A 51 3.68 -7.52 9.06
N PHE A 52 3.66 -8.70 8.51
CA PHE A 52 4.84 -9.29 7.89
C PHE A 52 5.29 -8.50 6.65
N ARG A 53 4.36 -8.08 5.80
CA ARG A 53 4.68 -7.22 4.66
C ARG A 53 5.31 -5.91 5.12
N GLY A 54 4.79 -5.32 6.17
CA GLY A 54 5.34 -4.10 6.76
C GLY A 54 6.76 -4.30 7.29
N ASP A 55 7.03 -5.43 7.92
CA ASP A 55 8.37 -5.78 8.41
C ASP A 55 9.35 -5.95 7.25
N LEU A 56 8.94 -6.61 6.18
CA LEU A 56 9.77 -6.76 4.99
C LEU A 56 10.05 -5.42 4.32
N SER A 57 9.06 -4.56 4.25
CA SER A 57 9.22 -3.22 3.73
C SER A 57 10.24 -2.42 4.53
N ARG A 58 10.15 -2.48 5.85
CA ARG A 58 11.09 -1.82 6.74
C ARG A 58 12.50 -2.39 6.58
N TRP A 59 12.63 -3.70 6.50
CA TRP A 59 13.89 -4.37 6.29
C TRP A 59 14.56 -3.92 4.98
N ALA A 60 13.80 -3.85 3.91
CA ALA A 60 14.30 -3.38 2.62
C ALA A 60 14.76 -1.93 2.68
N ARG A 61 14.01 -1.06 3.35
CA ARG A 61 14.41 0.35 3.52
C ARG A 61 15.72 0.48 4.29
N LEU A 62 15.88 -0.30 5.35
CA LEU A 62 17.12 -0.32 6.14
C LEU A 62 18.30 -0.80 5.30
N HIS A 63 18.08 -1.79 4.46
CA HIS A 63 19.12 -2.30 3.56
C HIS A 63 19.56 -1.22 2.56
N LEU A 64 18.62 -0.51 1.94
CA LEU A 64 18.94 0.59 1.03
C LEU A 64 19.71 1.70 1.73
N ARG A 65 19.29 2.04 2.94
CA ARG A 65 19.96 3.06 3.75
C ARG A 65 21.40 2.64 4.07
N ALA A 66 21.61 1.39 4.48
CA ALA A 66 22.94 0.86 4.78
C ALA A 66 23.87 0.88 3.56
N ARG A 67 23.30 0.76 2.37
CA ARG A 67 24.04 0.81 1.10
C ARG A 67 24.16 2.23 0.54
N LYS A 68 23.79 3.24 1.33
CA LYS A 68 23.88 4.66 0.97
C LYS A 68 23.06 5.05 -0.26
N VAL A 69 21.98 4.35 -0.50
CA VAL A 69 21.06 4.68 -1.61
C VAL A 69 20.08 5.78 -1.21
N GLY A 70 19.84 5.96 0.10
CA GLY A 70 18.95 6.97 0.61
C GLY A 70 17.70 6.39 1.25
N GLN A 71 16.80 7.29 1.63
CA GLN A 71 15.54 6.93 2.25
C GLN A 71 14.45 6.91 1.17
N LEU A 72 14.21 5.74 0.61
CA LEU A 72 13.19 5.54 -0.41
C LEU A 72 12.05 4.69 0.16
N PRO A 73 10.79 5.03 -0.15
CA PRO A 73 9.69 4.14 0.18
C PRO A 73 9.86 2.80 -0.54
N VAL A 74 9.57 1.72 0.18
CA VAL A 74 9.53 0.37 -0.41
C VAL A 74 8.21 -0.26 -0.03
N VAL A 75 7.44 -0.65 -1.02
CA VAL A 75 6.19 -1.37 -0.82
C VAL A 75 6.41 -2.83 -1.19
N VAL A 76 6.17 -3.72 -0.24
CA VAL A 76 6.27 -5.16 -0.45
C VAL A 76 4.88 -5.74 -0.61
N ASP A 77 4.72 -6.52 -1.67
CA ASP A 77 3.47 -7.19 -1.98
C ASP A 77 3.71 -8.69 -2.14
N VAL A 78 2.68 -9.47 -1.93
CA VAL A 78 2.70 -10.92 -2.13
C VAL A 78 1.53 -11.28 -3.05
N ASN A 79 1.87 -11.82 -4.22
CA ASN A 79 0.90 -12.22 -5.24
C ASN A 79 -0.03 -11.08 -5.65
N GLY A 80 0.45 -9.85 -5.60
CA GLY A 80 -0.30 -8.67 -6.03
C GLY A 80 -1.52 -8.34 -5.17
N ARG A 81 -1.66 -8.92 -4.00
CA ARG A 81 -2.85 -8.75 -3.15
C ARG A 81 -3.02 -7.33 -2.65
N TRP A 82 -1.94 -6.71 -2.23
CA TRP A 82 -1.99 -5.32 -1.77
C TRP A 82 -2.34 -4.36 -2.92
N ALA A 83 -1.74 -4.57 -4.10
CA ALA A 83 -2.05 -3.77 -5.26
C ALA A 83 -3.53 -3.90 -5.66
N ALA A 84 -4.08 -5.12 -5.62
CA ALA A 84 -5.49 -5.38 -5.89
C ALA A 84 -6.39 -4.68 -4.85
N ARG A 85 -6.04 -4.78 -3.57
CA ARG A 85 -6.78 -4.13 -2.49
C ARG A 85 -6.76 -2.61 -2.64
N ARG A 86 -5.60 -2.05 -3.00
CA ARG A 86 -5.47 -0.62 -3.23
C ARG A 86 -6.40 -0.14 -4.36
N ARG A 87 -6.49 -0.90 -5.45
CA ARG A 87 -7.41 -0.57 -6.54
C ARG A 87 -8.87 -0.59 -6.08
N GLU A 88 -9.25 -1.56 -5.26
CA GLU A 88 -10.59 -1.62 -4.67
C GLU A 88 -10.87 -0.39 -3.81
N LEU A 89 -9.92 0.01 -2.98
CA LEU A 89 -10.07 1.16 -2.09
C LEU A 89 -10.17 2.47 -2.88
N VAL A 90 -9.41 2.63 -3.94
CA VAL A 90 -9.50 3.80 -4.81
C VAL A 90 -10.87 3.88 -5.48
N ALA A 91 -11.38 2.74 -5.98
CA ALA A 91 -12.70 2.69 -6.58
C ALA A 91 -13.80 3.01 -5.55
N MET A 92 -13.68 2.47 -4.34
CA MET A 92 -14.59 2.75 -3.23
C MET A 92 -14.59 4.25 -2.89
N ALA A 93 -13.41 4.86 -2.81
CA ALA A 93 -13.27 6.28 -2.53
C ALA A 93 -13.97 7.15 -3.59
N LYS A 94 -13.71 6.86 -4.85
CA LYS A 94 -14.32 7.62 -5.96
C LYS A 94 -15.83 7.45 -6.01
N GLY A 95 -16.33 6.25 -5.75
CA GLY A 95 -17.76 5.99 -5.65
C GLY A 95 -18.41 6.78 -4.52
N ALA A 96 -17.77 6.80 -3.35
CA ALA A 96 -18.25 7.56 -2.20
C ALA A 96 -18.24 9.07 -2.47
N ALA A 97 -17.20 9.59 -3.12
CA ALA A 97 -17.14 11.01 -3.48
C ALA A 97 -18.28 11.38 -4.45
N GLY A 98 -18.54 10.56 -5.46
CA GLY A 98 -19.64 10.77 -6.38
C GLY A 98 -21.00 10.76 -5.67
N GLN A 99 -21.20 9.82 -4.76
CA GLN A 99 -22.43 9.74 -3.97
C GLN A 99 -22.62 10.96 -3.08
N ALA A 100 -21.56 11.38 -2.36
CA ALA A 100 -21.61 12.55 -1.50
C ALA A 100 -22.01 13.81 -2.28
N LEU A 101 -21.43 13.98 -3.46
CA LEU A 101 -21.74 15.13 -4.32
C LEU A 101 -23.15 15.09 -4.87
N ARG A 102 -23.63 13.94 -5.31
CA ARG A 102 -25.00 13.81 -5.87
C ARG A 102 -26.07 13.99 -4.80
N GLU A 103 -25.84 13.42 -3.62
CA GLU A 103 -26.86 13.39 -2.57
C GLU A 103 -26.70 14.51 -1.54
N HIS A 104 -25.64 15.31 -1.67
CA HIS A 104 -25.34 16.43 -0.75
C HIS A 104 -25.30 15.97 0.72
N ARG A 105 -24.71 14.81 0.97
CA ARG A 105 -24.61 14.26 2.32
C ARG A 105 -23.30 13.53 2.53
N LYS A 106 -22.96 13.33 3.81
CA LYS A 106 -21.79 12.56 4.20
C LYS A 106 -21.96 11.09 3.84
N VAL A 107 -20.88 10.46 3.37
CA VAL A 107 -20.82 9.02 3.14
C VAL A 107 -19.79 8.43 4.08
N ARG A 108 -20.20 7.46 4.88
CA ARG A 108 -19.31 6.76 5.81
C ARG A 108 -18.87 5.46 5.19
N LEU A 109 -17.56 5.28 5.11
CA LEU A 109 -16.99 4.04 4.59
C LEU A 109 -16.91 3.00 5.70
N PRO A 110 -16.81 1.71 5.36
CA PRO A 110 -16.61 0.67 6.37
C PRO A 110 -15.34 0.92 7.18
N PRO A 111 -15.27 0.44 8.43
CA PRO A 111 -14.04 0.52 9.21
C PRO A 111 -12.89 -0.17 8.49
N MET A 112 -11.70 0.40 8.59
CA MET A 112 -10.52 -0.15 7.93
C MET A 112 -9.25 0.28 8.66
N ALA A 113 -8.16 -0.44 8.39
CA ALA A 113 -6.86 -0.18 8.98
C ALA A 113 -6.31 1.20 8.59
N PRO A 114 -5.39 1.77 9.38
CA PRO A 114 -4.82 3.09 9.07
C PRO A 114 -4.21 3.19 7.67
N GLU A 115 -3.52 2.15 7.23
CA GLU A 115 -2.92 2.09 5.91
C GLU A 115 -3.97 2.20 4.79
N GLU A 116 -5.10 1.52 4.96
CA GLU A 116 -6.20 1.57 4.01
C GLU A 116 -6.90 2.93 4.02
N ARG A 117 -7.12 3.50 5.21
CA ARG A 117 -7.71 4.84 5.34
C ARG A 117 -6.85 5.90 4.64
N ARG A 118 -5.53 5.74 4.72
CA ARG A 118 -4.61 6.63 4.03
C ARG A 118 -4.79 6.58 2.51
N ILE A 119 -5.02 5.41 1.94
CA ILE A 119 -5.30 5.27 0.50
C ILE A 119 -6.53 6.08 0.11
N ILE A 120 -7.60 6.00 0.92
CA ILE A 120 -8.83 6.77 0.67
C ILE A 120 -8.54 8.28 0.69
N HIS A 121 -7.83 8.76 1.72
CA HIS A 121 -7.49 10.20 1.82
C HIS A 121 -6.67 10.67 0.62
N LEU A 122 -5.68 9.90 0.21
CA LEU A 122 -4.84 10.25 -0.94
C LEU A 122 -5.63 10.23 -2.26
N ALA A 123 -6.51 9.25 -2.43
CA ALA A 123 -7.32 9.14 -3.65
C ALA A 123 -8.28 10.33 -3.83
N LEU A 124 -8.70 10.97 -2.74
CA LEU A 124 -9.66 12.06 -2.78
C LEU A 124 -9.05 13.44 -2.46
N ALA A 125 -7.73 13.49 -2.23
CA ALA A 125 -7.07 14.73 -1.82
C ALA A 125 -7.25 15.88 -2.83
N ASP A 126 -7.29 15.56 -4.11
CA ASP A 126 -7.44 16.53 -5.20
C ASP A 126 -8.79 16.49 -5.90
N VAL A 127 -9.77 15.79 -5.33
CA VAL A 127 -11.14 15.77 -5.86
C VAL A 127 -11.88 17.00 -5.35
N PRO A 128 -12.31 17.91 -6.24
CA PRO A 128 -13.01 19.11 -5.81
C PRO A 128 -14.38 18.80 -5.22
N GLY A 129 -14.79 19.59 -4.24
CA GLY A 129 -16.11 19.51 -3.65
C GLY A 129 -16.29 18.51 -2.53
N VAL A 130 -15.26 17.75 -2.20
CA VAL A 130 -15.30 16.82 -1.05
C VAL A 130 -14.08 17.00 -0.16
N ARG A 131 -14.26 16.66 1.11
CA ARG A 131 -13.17 16.50 2.06
C ARG A 131 -13.31 15.18 2.79
N THR A 132 -12.19 14.67 3.31
CA THR A 132 -12.16 13.38 4.00
C THR A 132 -11.52 13.53 5.37
N TYR A 133 -12.04 12.77 6.32
CA TYR A 133 -11.46 12.68 7.67
C TYR A 133 -11.83 11.34 8.27
N SER A 134 -11.08 10.92 9.28
CA SER A 134 -11.35 9.66 9.99
C SER A 134 -12.09 9.92 11.29
N VAL A 135 -13.03 9.03 11.64
CA VAL A 135 -13.78 9.07 12.89
C VAL A 135 -13.76 7.70 13.54
N GLY A 136 -14.04 7.67 14.86
CA GLY A 136 -14.08 6.43 15.61
C GLY A 136 -12.74 6.06 16.22
N LYS A 137 -12.70 4.91 16.90
CA LYS A 137 -11.53 4.44 17.65
C LYS A 137 -11.25 2.97 17.33
N GLY A 138 -9.97 2.62 17.33
CA GLY A 138 -9.52 1.23 17.16
C GLY A 138 -10.04 0.60 15.89
N GLN A 139 -10.58 -0.59 15.99
CA GLN A 139 -11.08 -1.35 14.84
C GLN A 139 -12.36 -0.77 14.23
N GLY A 140 -13.02 0.15 14.93
CA GLY A 140 -14.20 0.84 14.41
C GLY A 140 -13.89 2.12 13.65
N ARG A 141 -12.62 2.52 13.57
CA ARG A 141 -12.25 3.77 12.93
C ARG A 141 -12.40 3.70 11.42
N ARG A 142 -13.03 4.72 10.87
CA ARG A 142 -13.43 4.77 9.45
C ARG A 142 -13.24 6.15 8.85
N VAL A 143 -13.25 6.20 7.53
CA VAL A 143 -13.22 7.46 6.79
C VAL A 143 -14.64 7.95 6.52
N VAL A 144 -14.83 9.24 6.64
CA VAL A 144 -16.04 9.94 6.22
C VAL A 144 -15.67 10.81 5.02
N VAL A 145 -16.49 10.73 3.97
CA VAL A 145 -16.39 11.59 2.79
C VAL A 145 -17.53 12.60 2.87
N GLU A 146 -17.18 13.88 2.93
CA GLU A 146 -18.14 14.94 3.18
C GLU A 146 -18.12 15.95 2.04
N PRO A 147 -19.29 16.35 1.50
CA PRO A 147 -19.34 17.43 0.53
C PRO A 147 -19.02 18.77 1.22
N THR A 148 -18.28 19.63 0.53
CA THR A 148 -17.82 20.91 1.11
C THR A 148 -18.75 22.09 0.84
N SER A 149 -19.82 21.87 0.11
CA SER A 149 -20.78 22.96 -0.20
C SER A 149 -22.22 22.44 -0.25
#